data_7f4bd9a7e4494572b0375f03d2fa3624
#
_entry.id   7f4bd9a7e4494572b0375f03d2fa3624
#
_cell.length_a   1.000
_cell.length_b   1.000
_cell.length_c   1.000
_cell.angle_alpha   90.00
_cell.angle_beta   90.00
_cell.angle_gamma   90.00
#
_symmetry.space_group_name_H-M   'P 1'
#
loop_
_entity.id
_entity.type
_entity.pdbx_description
1 polymer ?
#
loop_
_entity_poly.entity_id
_entity_poly.type
_entity_poly.pdbx_seq_one_letter_code
_entity_poly.pdbx_strand_id
1 'polypeptide(L)'
;MVAVSFFEQVLDQGRLDKYAESHASDFVAHVADHDASVAEDMAAAREERKALPDMRVKVNQVVAERGLVSVFWTASGTNTGEGMGFPATGKRITVNGMTLFRFKAGKISEEWSVFDMLSAMRQAGLLPTP
;
A
#
# COMPACT_ATOMS: atom_id res chain seq x y z
N MET A 1 -14.99 -7.22 -6.48
CA MET A 1 -13.95 -8.10 -5.90
C MET A 1 -13.31 -7.42 -4.70
N VAL A 2 -13.08 -8.18 -3.64
CA VAL A 2 -12.59 -7.63 -2.35
C VAL A 2 -11.23 -6.94 -2.49
N ALA A 3 -10.29 -7.53 -3.23
CA ALA A 3 -8.96 -6.92 -3.42
C ALA A 3 -9.06 -5.55 -4.11
N VAL A 4 -9.87 -5.41 -5.14
CA VAL A 4 -10.07 -4.14 -5.85
C VAL A 4 -10.76 -3.13 -4.95
N SER A 5 -11.81 -3.55 -4.23
CA SER A 5 -12.51 -2.67 -3.28
C SER A 5 -11.59 -2.17 -2.19
N PHE A 6 -10.67 -3.01 -1.70
CA PHE A 6 -9.67 -2.59 -0.72
C PHE A 6 -8.78 -1.48 -1.28
N PHE A 7 -8.25 -1.66 -2.49
CA PHE A 7 -7.43 -0.63 -3.12
C PHE A 7 -8.20 0.66 -3.35
N GLU A 8 -9.42 0.57 -3.85
CA GLU A 8 -10.23 1.75 -4.18
C GLU A 8 -10.76 2.49 -2.95
N GLN A 9 -11.30 1.78 -1.98
CA GLN A 9 -11.94 2.42 -0.83
C GLN A 9 -10.96 2.74 0.29
N VAL A 10 -10.09 1.82 0.61
CA VAL A 10 -9.17 1.98 1.76
C VAL A 10 -7.94 2.76 1.36
N LEU A 11 -7.22 2.31 0.32
CA LEU A 11 -5.94 2.91 -0.04
C LEU A 11 -6.12 4.21 -0.85
N ASP A 12 -7.00 4.22 -1.86
CA ASP A 12 -7.20 5.41 -2.68
C ASP A 12 -8.06 6.47 -1.96
N GLN A 13 -9.19 6.08 -1.42
CA GLN A 13 -10.11 7.02 -0.76
C GLN A 13 -9.74 7.30 0.70
N GLY A 14 -8.79 6.55 1.27
CA GLY A 14 -8.33 6.77 2.63
C GLY A 14 -9.28 6.29 3.71
N ARG A 15 -10.21 5.41 3.40
CA ARG A 15 -11.19 4.90 4.35
C ARG A 15 -10.62 3.77 5.20
N LEU A 16 -9.69 4.12 6.08
CA LEU A 16 -9.00 3.17 6.96
C LEU A 16 -9.95 2.50 7.95
N ASP A 17 -11.11 3.09 8.21
CA ASP A 17 -12.17 2.49 9.01
C ASP A 17 -12.69 1.17 8.43
N LYS A 18 -12.54 0.99 7.10
CA LYS A 18 -12.97 -0.22 6.40
C LYS A 18 -11.90 -1.29 6.27
N TYR A 19 -10.72 -1.02 6.82
CA TYR A 19 -9.58 -1.93 6.69
C TYR A 19 -9.90 -3.34 7.22
N ALA A 20 -10.46 -3.41 8.40
CA ALA A 20 -10.76 -4.69 9.05
C ALA A 20 -11.85 -5.50 8.33
N GLU A 21 -12.72 -4.86 7.54
CA GLU A 21 -13.80 -5.55 6.83
C GLU A 21 -13.28 -6.53 5.77
N SER A 22 -12.15 -6.22 5.15
CA SER A 22 -11.57 -7.01 4.07
C SER A 22 -10.54 -8.03 4.55
N HIS A 23 -10.06 -7.94 5.80
CA HIS A 23 -8.97 -8.76 6.31
C HIS A 23 -9.44 -9.78 7.34
N ALA A 24 -8.83 -10.96 7.32
CA ALA A 24 -9.01 -11.96 8.36
C ALA A 24 -8.37 -11.48 9.66
N SER A 25 -8.89 -11.91 10.81
CA SER A 25 -8.35 -11.50 12.11
C SER A 25 -6.92 -11.98 12.34
N ASP A 26 -6.54 -13.10 11.71
CA ASP A 26 -5.20 -13.68 11.76
C ASP A 26 -4.34 -13.31 10.55
N PHE A 27 -4.71 -12.26 9.84
CA PHE A 27 -3.96 -11.76 8.67
C PHE A 27 -2.50 -11.49 9.00
N VAL A 28 -1.64 -11.81 8.04
CA VAL A 28 -0.21 -11.51 8.10
C VAL A 28 0.23 -10.85 6.80
N ALA A 29 0.86 -9.70 6.91
CA ALA A 29 1.57 -9.07 5.80
C ALA A 29 3.06 -9.42 5.91
N HIS A 30 3.61 -9.96 4.84
CA HIS A 30 5.04 -10.23 4.74
C HIS A 30 5.71 -9.01 4.13
N VAL A 31 6.32 -8.18 4.97
CA VAL A 31 6.94 -6.93 4.55
C VAL A 31 8.44 -6.97 4.83
N ALA A 32 9.22 -6.66 3.81
CA ALA A 32 10.68 -6.57 3.89
C ALA A 32 11.30 -7.72 4.70
N ASP A 33 11.63 -7.47 5.95
CA ASP A 33 12.37 -8.38 6.83
C ASP A 33 11.56 -8.87 8.04
N HIS A 34 10.27 -8.58 8.09
CA HIS A 34 9.41 -8.99 9.21
C HIS A 34 7.96 -9.17 8.78
N ASP A 35 7.16 -9.81 9.63
CA ASP A 35 5.73 -9.97 9.43
C ASP A 35 4.95 -8.90 10.19
N ALA A 36 3.85 -8.43 9.60
CA ALA A 36 2.99 -7.40 10.20
C ALA A 36 1.57 -7.91 10.38
N SER A 37 0.96 -7.57 11.50
CA SER A 37 -0.46 -7.82 11.78
C SER A 37 -1.35 -6.82 11.04
N VAL A 38 -2.68 -7.02 11.10
CA VAL A 38 -3.66 -6.04 10.57
C VAL A 38 -3.41 -4.66 11.18
N ALA A 39 -3.21 -4.60 12.49
CA ALA A 39 -3.00 -3.32 13.19
C ALA A 39 -1.73 -2.61 12.72
N GLU A 40 -0.64 -3.36 12.57
CA GLU A 40 0.64 -2.83 12.10
C GLU A 40 0.57 -2.39 10.64
N ASP A 41 -0.09 -3.17 9.79
CA ASP A 41 -0.27 -2.85 8.38
C ASP A 41 -1.14 -1.59 8.21
N MET A 42 -2.20 -1.48 8.99
CA MET A 42 -3.06 -0.29 9.01
C MET A 42 -2.31 0.95 9.50
N ALA A 43 -1.44 0.79 10.51
CA ALA A 43 -0.59 1.87 11.00
C ALA A 43 0.38 2.34 9.92
N ALA A 44 0.97 1.42 9.15
CA ALA A 44 1.83 1.76 8.01
C ALA A 44 1.05 2.55 6.95
N ALA A 45 -0.17 2.15 6.64
CA ALA A 45 -1.02 2.86 5.68
C ALA A 45 -1.33 4.29 6.16
N ARG A 46 -1.53 4.50 7.46
CA ARG A 46 -1.71 5.84 8.03
C ARG A 46 -0.46 6.70 7.86
N GLU A 47 0.72 6.12 8.08
CA GLU A 47 1.99 6.84 7.92
C GLU A 47 2.23 7.24 6.47
N GLU A 48 1.90 6.36 5.53
CA GLU A 48 1.98 6.67 4.10
C GLU A 48 1.08 7.86 3.75
N ARG A 49 -0.15 7.88 4.27
CA ARG A 49 -1.09 8.97 4.00
C ARG A 49 -0.72 10.27 4.72
N LYS A 50 0.00 10.21 5.84
CA LYS A 50 0.57 11.41 6.46
C LYS A 50 1.65 12.03 5.58
N ALA A 51 2.51 11.19 5.00
CA ALA A 51 3.58 11.67 4.12
C ALA A 51 3.01 12.21 2.80
N LEU A 52 1.97 11.59 2.27
CA LEU A 52 1.30 11.94 1.02
C LEU A 52 -0.20 12.17 1.28
N PRO A 53 -0.58 13.34 1.84
CA PRO A 53 -1.98 13.58 2.21
C PRO A 53 -2.96 13.53 1.03
N ASP A 54 -2.48 13.85 -0.17
CA ASP A 54 -3.25 13.81 -1.42
C ASP A 54 -3.08 12.49 -2.18
N MET A 55 -2.62 11.44 -1.50
CA MET A 55 -2.32 10.16 -2.15
C MET A 55 -3.51 9.60 -2.91
N ARG A 56 -3.25 9.19 -4.16
CA ARG A 56 -4.19 8.44 -4.99
C ARG A 56 -3.55 7.10 -5.32
N VAL A 57 -4.37 6.08 -5.36
CA VAL A 57 -3.94 4.73 -5.72
C VAL A 57 -4.84 4.23 -6.84
N LYS A 58 -4.23 3.79 -7.92
CA LYS A 58 -4.93 3.28 -9.10
C LYS A 58 -4.60 1.81 -9.30
N VAL A 59 -5.63 0.99 -9.45
CA VAL A 59 -5.49 -0.40 -9.86
C VAL A 59 -5.29 -0.43 -11.37
N ASN A 60 -4.15 -0.92 -11.82
CA ASN A 60 -3.84 -1.02 -13.26
C ASN A 60 -4.28 -2.36 -13.84
N GLN A 61 -4.03 -3.45 -13.10
CA GLN A 61 -4.32 -4.80 -13.58
C GLN A 61 -4.49 -5.75 -12.40
N VAL A 62 -5.37 -6.74 -12.57
CA VAL A 62 -5.65 -7.76 -11.56
C VAL A 62 -5.59 -9.13 -12.23
N VAL A 63 -4.90 -10.06 -11.59
CA VAL A 63 -4.85 -11.46 -11.99
C VAL A 63 -5.23 -12.31 -10.79
N ALA A 64 -6.18 -13.22 -10.97
CA ALA A 64 -6.67 -14.06 -9.89
C ALA A 64 -6.64 -15.53 -10.27
N GLU A 65 -6.18 -16.38 -9.38
CA GLU A 65 -6.14 -17.84 -9.56
C GLU A 65 -6.07 -18.54 -8.21
N ARG A 66 -6.97 -19.49 -7.97
CA ARG A 66 -6.90 -20.43 -6.84
C ARG A 66 -6.74 -19.76 -5.47
N GLY A 67 -7.57 -18.77 -5.19
CA GLY A 67 -7.52 -18.07 -3.91
C GLY A 67 -6.39 -17.06 -3.76
N LEU A 68 -5.63 -16.82 -4.84
CA LEU A 68 -4.60 -15.81 -4.93
C LEU A 68 -5.06 -14.69 -5.86
N VAL A 69 -4.80 -13.45 -5.48
CA VAL A 69 -5.10 -12.27 -6.31
C VAL A 69 -3.89 -11.37 -6.33
N SER A 70 -3.37 -11.13 -7.53
CA SER A 70 -2.25 -10.21 -7.74
C SER A 70 -2.79 -8.91 -8.32
N VAL A 71 -2.40 -7.78 -7.72
CA VAL A 71 -2.81 -6.44 -8.13
C VAL A 71 -1.58 -5.65 -8.51
N PHE A 72 -1.53 -5.18 -9.76
CA PHE A 72 -0.55 -4.19 -10.20
C PHE A 72 -1.17 -2.81 -10.01
N TRP A 73 -0.51 -1.95 -9.26
CA TRP A 73 -1.05 -0.65 -8.88
C TRP A 73 -0.04 0.47 -9.05
N THR A 74 -0.57 1.69 -9.12
CA THR A 74 0.22 2.93 -9.13
C THR A 74 -0.27 3.81 -8.00
N ALA A 75 0.65 4.26 -7.15
CA ALA A 75 0.37 5.25 -6.12
C ALA A 75 1.08 6.55 -6.44
N SER A 76 0.42 7.67 -6.22
CA SER A 76 0.99 9.00 -6.46
C SER A 76 0.51 9.98 -5.40
N GLY A 77 1.33 11.00 -5.14
CA GLY A 77 0.99 12.04 -4.19
C GLY A 77 2.10 13.07 -4.07
N THR A 78 1.84 14.10 -3.29
CA THR A 78 2.82 15.16 -3.01
C THR A 78 3.28 15.01 -1.56
N ASN A 79 4.58 14.93 -1.35
CA ASN A 79 5.18 14.69 -0.04
C ASN A 79 5.20 15.98 0.79
N THR A 80 4.01 16.47 1.15
CA THR A 80 3.85 17.68 1.95
C THR A 80 3.82 17.41 3.45
N GLY A 81 3.72 16.13 3.85
CA GLY A 81 3.71 15.73 5.25
C GLY A 81 4.90 14.86 5.61
N GLU A 82 5.12 14.70 6.90
CA GLU A 82 6.11 13.77 7.46
C GLU A 82 5.43 12.45 7.78
N GLY A 83 6.05 11.33 7.40
CA GLY A 83 5.56 9.98 7.69
C GLY A 83 6.56 8.95 7.21
N MET A 84 6.41 7.73 7.68
CA MET A 84 7.32 6.61 7.35
C MET A 84 8.79 6.91 7.67
N GLY A 85 9.08 7.83 8.60
CA GLY A 85 10.44 8.24 8.90
C GLY A 85 11.06 9.21 7.89
N PHE A 86 10.28 9.72 6.93
CA PHE A 86 10.78 10.66 5.91
C PHE A 86 10.33 12.09 6.20
N PRO A 87 11.18 13.08 5.88
CA PRO A 87 10.80 14.48 5.99
C PRO A 87 9.81 14.89 4.89
N ALA A 88 9.12 16.00 5.10
CA ALA A 88 8.29 16.61 4.08
C ALA A 88 9.18 17.33 3.07
N THR A 89 9.24 16.82 1.84
CA THR A 89 10.11 17.38 0.78
C THR A 89 9.37 18.29 -0.19
N GLY A 90 8.02 18.24 -0.19
CA GLY A 90 7.19 18.98 -1.14
C GLY A 90 7.21 18.42 -2.56
N LYS A 91 7.87 17.31 -2.79
CA LYS A 91 8.04 16.73 -4.13
C LYS A 91 6.88 15.82 -4.50
N ARG A 92 6.57 15.76 -5.78
CA ARG A 92 5.60 14.82 -6.35
C ARG A 92 6.27 13.46 -6.48
N ILE A 93 5.57 12.40 -6.04
CA ILE A 93 6.05 11.02 -6.05
C ILE A 93 5.03 10.16 -6.77
N THR A 94 5.50 9.32 -7.69
CA THR A 94 4.67 8.32 -8.38
C THR A 94 5.44 7.01 -8.40
N VAL A 95 4.85 5.94 -7.87
CA VAL A 95 5.47 4.62 -7.82
C VAL A 95 4.50 3.54 -8.29
N ASN A 96 5.05 2.50 -8.88
CA ASN A 96 4.31 1.28 -9.19
C ASN A 96 4.66 0.21 -8.17
N GLY A 97 3.72 -0.67 -7.93
CA GLY A 97 3.93 -1.81 -7.07
C GLY A 97 3.06 -2.99 -7.45
N MET A 98 3.35 -4.11 -6.85
CA MET A 98 2.55 -5.32 -6.98
C MET A 98 2.27 -5.88 -5.59
N THR A 99 1.03 -6.28 -5.38
CA THR A 99 0.59 -6.90 -4.13
C THR A 99 -0.08 -8.21 -4.46
N LEU A 100 0.39 -9.29 -3.83
CA LEU A 100 -0.21 -10.61 -3.91
C LEU A 100 -0.98 -10.85 -2.63
N PHE A 101 -2.28 -11.13 -2.75
CA PHE A 101 -3.14 -11.50 -1.64
C PHE A 101 -3.49 -12.98 -1.67
N ARG A 102 -3.49 -13.62 -0.51
CA ARG A 102 -4.14 -14.93 -0.32
C ARG A 102 -5.48 -14.70 0.36
N PHE A 103 -6.53 -15.32 -0.16
CA PHE A 103 -7.87 -15.26 0.41
C PHE A 103 -8.20 -16.54 1.16
N LYS A 104 -8.90 -16.38 2.28
CA LYS A 104 -9.43 -17.50 3.08
C LYS A 104 -10.81 -17.08 3.58
N ALA A 105 -11.83 -17.88 3.28
CA ALA A 105 -13.22 -17.61 3.66
C ALA A 105 -13.68 -16.20 3.22
N GLY A 106 -13.27 -15.76 2.03
CA GLY A 106 -13.68 -14.48 1.45
C GLY A 106 -12.94 -13.26 1.99
N LYS A 107 -11.94 -13.47 2.85
CA LYS A 107 -11.15 -12.37 3.44
C LYS A 107 -9.68 -12.51 3.09
N ILE A 108 -8.97 -11.38 3.09
CA ILE A 108 -7.52 -11.34 2.87
C ILE A 108 -6.85 -11.93 4.11
N SER A 109 -6.12 -13.04 3.92
CA SER A 109 -5.43 -13.74 5.02
C SER A 109 -3.92 -13.55 5.03
N GLU A 110 -3.33 -13.30 3.86
CA GLU A 110 -1.89 -13.02 3.72
C GLU A 110 -1.67 -12.01 2.60
N GLU A 111 -0.58 -11.28 2.71
CA GLU A 111 -0.18 -10.29 1.71
C GLU A 111 1.33 -10.30 1.54
N TRP A 112 1.77 -10.20 0.30
CA TRP A 112 3.15 -9.92 -0.10
C TRP A 112 3.11 -8.69 -0.99
N SER A 113 3.90 -7.67 -0.68
CA SER A 113 3.89 -6.42 -1.44
C SER A 113 5.30 -5.98 -1.75
N VAL A 114 5.51 -5.57 -3.00
CA VAL A 114 6.77 -4.96 -3.43
C VAL A 114 6.45 -3.69 -4.22
N PHE A 115 7.27 -2.67 -4.03
CA PHE A 115 7.18 -1.45 -4.81
C PHE A 115 8.55 -0.79 -4.90
N ASP A 116 8.70 0.13 -5.83
CA ASP A 116 9.98 0.77 -6.12
C ASP A 116 10.29 1.90 -5.14
N MET A 117 10.73 1.54 -3.93
CA MET A 117 11.10 2.50 -2.89
C MET A 117 12.28 3.36 -3.31
N LEU A 118 13.24 2.80 -4.06
CA LEU A 118 14.40 3.55 -4.53
C LEU A 118 13.97 4.71 -5.44
N SER A 119 13.05 4.45 -6.37
CA SER A 119 12.49 5.49 -7.22
C SER A 119 11.74 6.55 -6.40
N ALA A 120 10.95 6.13 -5.42
CA ALA A 120 10.24 7.05 -4.53
C ALA A 120 11.21 7.99 -3.81
N MET A 121 12.29 7.45 -3.26
CA MET A 121 13.30 8.24 -2.54
C MET A 121 14.04 9.21 -3.47
N ARG A 122 14.32 8.80 -4.70
CA ARG A 122 14.93 9.69 -5.70
C ARG A 122 13.99 10.83 -6.07
N GLN A 123 12.72 10.54 -6.31
CA GLN A 123 11.71 11.55 -6.63
C GLN A 123 11.51 12.54 -5.49
N ALA A 124 11.62 12.06 -4.24
CA ALA A 124 11.53 12.90 -3.05
C ALA A 124 12.80 13.76 -2.83
N GLY A 125 13.86 13.51 -3.59
CA GLY A 125 15.12 14.22 -3.43
C GLY A 125 15.97 13.74 -2.26
N LEU A 126 15.68 12.54 -1.76
CA LEU A 126 16.39 11.96 -0.61
C LEU A 126 17.61 11.11 -1.01
N LEU A 127 17.72 10.78 -2.30
CA LEU A 127 18.83 10.05 -2.87
C LEU A 127 19.30 10.72 -4.16
N PRO A 128 20.60 10.58 -4.53
CA PRO A 128 21.10 11.09 -5.81
C PRO A 128 20.38 10.44 -6.98
N THR A 129 20.13 11.23 -8.05
CA THR A 129 19.65 10.69 -9.33
C THR A 129 20.83 10.07 -10.08
N PRO A 130 20.55 9.02 -10.90
CA PRO A 130 21.60 8.42 -11.73
C PRO A 130 22.14 9.41 -12.76
#